data_18daa5fd7f4eb92a296f914275ee8bc4
#
_entry.id   18daa5fd7f4eb92a296f914275ee8bc4
#
_cell.length_a   1.000
_cell.length_b   1.000
_cell.length_c   1.000
_cell.angle_alpha   90.00
_cell.angle_beta   90.00
_cell.angle_gamma   90.00
#
_symmetry.space_group_name_H-M   'P 1'
#
loop_
_entity.id
_entity.type
_entity.pdbx_description
1 polymer ?
#
loop_
_entity_poly.entity_id
_entity_poly.type
_entity_poly.pdbx_seq_one_letter_code
_entity_poly.pdbx_strand_id
1 'polypeptide(L)'
;NLRLDVYAGIVAGMRGREAAVPLRVLSPLQMARRMLGRSTTSTASLLPDDVPSSSAPTTLSVEQALLRHEELPEWFRQRVAPIIVLGYRPTDRPKLYYTRSLFWPISNESVNVWTHGLGGCVFLAQAAAETDPWLMVYEAAAALCFLVSATNHLLGPTSETTYDRLTRADYAAIFLLIGVSALPWFTVELHCHPELQAAAVCSTGFLALLLAWLVATQEWFSRDTPRGKFVRVAAFGSFGLTCTAFGGASQLLGFKAKPYLEAEPLLGPALLAVSVFYGGAIAIYASGWPEVRHPRTFDLVGASHQWMHVFTFTAALLSGWCIRRAREVQDSVVSCP
;
A
#
# COMPACT_ATOMS: atom_id res chain seq x y z
N ASN A 1 27.95 3.74 -3.45
CA ASN A 1 28.52 2.75 -2.54
C ASN A 1 28.26 3.04 -1.04
N LEU A 2 28.17 4.29 -0.59
CA LEU A 2 28.00 4.62 0.83
C LEU A 2 26.64 4.19 1.42
N ARG A 3 25.56 4.05 0.65
CA ARG A 3 24.23 3.66 1.13
C ARG A 3 24.00 2.14 1.22
N LEU A 4 24.71 1.35 0.44
CA LEU A 4 24.66 -0.11 0.51
C LEU A 4 25.41 -0.63 1.74
N ASP A 5 26.50 0.04 2.13
CA ASP A 5 27.29 -0.30 3.32
C ASP A 5 26.55 0.01 4.62
N VAL A 6 25.69 1.04 4.65
CA VAL A 6 24.86 1.36 5.83
C VAL A 6 23.81 0.28 6.09
N TYR A 7 23.17 -0.28 5.04
CA TYR A 7 22.19 -1.35 5.20
C TYR A 7 22.85 -2.68 5.65
N ALA A 8 24.00 -3.00 5.07
CA ALA A 8 24.79 -4.16 5.45
C ALA A 8 25.34 -4.03 6.89
N GLY A 9 25.77 -2.83 7.28
CA GLY A 9 26.25 -2.53 8.64
C GLY A 9 25.16 -2.63 9.71
N ILE A 10 23.93 -2.21 9.42
CA ILE A 10 22.78 -2.29 10.34
C ILE A 10 22.38 -3.76 10.57
N VAL A 11 22.35 -4.58 9.52
CA VAL A 11 22.02 -6.02 9.62
C VAL A 11 23.13 -6.80 10.36
N ALA A 12 24.40 -6.46 10.16
CA ALA A 12 25.52 -7.09 10.86
C ALA A 12 25.60 -6.69 12.35
N GLY A 13 25.26 -5.44 12.69
CA GLY A 13 25.24 -4.96 14.09
C GLY A 13 24.11 -5.58 14.95
N MET A 14 23.07 -6.13 14.33
CA MET A 14 21.94 -6.77 15.03
C MET A 14 22.22 -8.23 15.46
N ARG A 15 23.23 -8.90 14.90
CA ARG A 15 23.59 -10.27 15.26
C ARG A 15 24.35 -10.44 16.60
N GLY A 16 24.72 -9.35 17.24
CA GLY A 16 25.62 -9.37 18.40
C GLY A 16 24.99 -9.12 19.78
N ARG A 17 23.67 -8.99 19.91
CA ARG A 17 23.03 -8.76 21.22
C ARG A 17 21.78 -9.62 21.42
N GLU A 18 21.96 -10.90 21.63
CA GLU A 18 20.93 -11.80 22.16
C GLU A 18 20.99 -11.83 23.68
N ALA A 19 20.10 -11.11 24.33
CA ALA A 19 19.64 -11.46 25.66
C ALA A 19 18.16 -11.87 25.53
N ALA A 20 17.91 -13.17 25.64
CA ALA A 20 16.58 -13.75 25.55
C ALA A 20 15.72 -13.29 26.74
N VAL A 21 14.74 -12.44 26.51
CA VAL A 21 13.64 -12.16 27.45
C VAL A 21 12.38 -12.76 26.85
N PRO A 22 11.71 -13.71 27.52
CA PRO A 22 10.45 -14.29 27.02
C PRO A 22 9.34 -13.26 27.08
N LEU A 23 8.93 -12.73 25.93
CA LEU A 23 7.75 -11.86 25.80
C LEU A 23 6.48 -12.73 25.85
N ARG A 24 5.80 -12.75 27.00
CA ARG A 24 4.42 -13.21 27.08
C ARG A 24 3.52 -12.14 26.41
N VAL A 25 2.93 -12.48 25.28
CA VAL A 25 1.86 -11.68 24.68
C VAL A 25 0.65 -11.75 25.60
N LEU A 26 0.32 -10.66 26.26
CA LEU A 26 -0.84 -10.54 27.14
C LEU A 26 -2.12 -10.47 26.30
N SER A 27 -3.15 -11.23 26.69
CA SER A 27 -4.48 -11.14 26.07
C SER A 27 -5.09 -9.74 26.30
N PRO A 28 -6.03 -9.30 25.47
CA PRO A 28 -6.72 -8.02 25.65
C PRO A 28 -7.33 -7.83 27.05
N LEU A 29 -7.80 -8.90 27.66
CA LEU A 29 -8.29 -8.93 29.04
C LEU A 29 -7.18 -8.68 30.08
N GLN A 30 -5.97 -9.15 29.82
CA GLN A 30 -4.82 -8.92 30.70
C GLN A 30 -4.27 -7.50 30.58
N MET A 31 -4.34 -6.90 29.36
CA MET A 31 -4.04 -5.48 29.17
C MET A 31 -5.06 -4.58 29.89
N ALA A 32 -6.36 -4.89 29.77
CA ALA A 32 -7.42 -4.14 30.46
C ALA A 32 -7.28 -4.22 31.98
N ARG A 33 -6.91 -5.37 32.54
CA ARG A 33 -6.67 -5.52 33.98
C ARG A 33 -5.42 -4.78 34.48
N ARG A 34 -4.38 -4.61 33.65
CA ARG A 34 -3.21 -3.80 34.01
C ARG A 34 -3.49 -2.30 34.00
N MET A 35 -4.40 -1.83 33.12
CA MET A 35 -4.80 -0.42 33.08
C MET A 35 -5.75 -0.04 34.22
N LEU A 36 -6.47 -1.01 34.81
CA LEU A 36 -7.50 -0.76 35.84
C LEU A 36 -7.01 -0.94 37.27
N GLY A 37 -5.70 -1.00 37.52
CA GLY A 37 -5.05 -1.02 38.82
C GLY A 37 -5.96 -1.46 39.98
N ARG A 38 -5.91 -2.75 40.39
CA ARG A 38 -6.51 -3.15 41.67
C ARG A 38 -5.61 -4.10 42.45
N SER A 39 -5.16 -3.54 43.56
CA SER A 39 -4.77 -4.20 44.77
C SER A 39 -5.94 -5.00 45.38
N THR A 40 -5.72 -6.25 45.75
CA THR A 40 -6.30 -6.82 46.97
C THR A 40 -5.58 -8.11 47.39
N THR A 41 -5.15 -8.08 48.59
CA THR A 41 -4.73 -9.02 49.62
C THR A 41 -5.17 -10.48 49.54
N SER A 42 -4.20 -11.30 49.93
CA SER A 42 -4.15 -12.64 50.49
C SER A 42 -5.35 -13.16 51.28
N THR A 43 -5.71 -14.41 51.02
CA THR A 43 -5.94 -15.40 52.13
C THR A 43 -5.70 -16.82 51.60
N ALA A 44 -4.96 -17.57 52.38
CA ALA A 44 -4.65 -18.98 52.16
C ALA A 44 -5.76 -19.88 52.74
N SER A 45 -6.07 -21.02 52.09
CA SER A 45 -6.39 -22.26 52.78
C SER A 45 -6.60 -23.45 51.82
N LEU A 46 -5.85 -24.52 52.08
CA LEU A 46 -6.20 -25.96 52.07
C LEU A 46 -6.63 -26.64 50.74
N LEU A 47 -5.76 -27.58 50.36
CA LEU A 47 -5.95 -28.65 49.38
C LEU A 47 -7.09 -29.62 49.74
N PRO A 48 -7.69 -30.36 48.77
CA PRO A 48 -7.25 -31.76 48.59
C PRO A 48 -6.92 -32.12 47.13
N ASP A 49 -6.06 -33.13 47.02
CA ASP A 49 -5.65 -33.83 45.81
C ASP A 49 -6.81 -34.60 45.17
N ASP A 50 -6.69 -34.80 43.87
CA ASP A 50 -7.43 -35.65 42.96
C ASP A 50 -8.26 -34.89 41.90
N VAL A 51 -7.58 -34.54 40.77
CA VAL A 51 -8.27 -34.30 39.49
C VAL A 51 -7.50 -35.01 38.38
N PRO A 52 -8.18 -35.87 37.59
CA PRO A 52 -7.52 -36.62 36.53
C PRO A 52 -7.04 -35.70 35.40
N SER A 53 -5.78 -35.88 35.03
CA SER A 53 -5.18 -35.27 33.83
C SER A 53 -5.85 -35.78 32.57
N SER A 54 -6.75 -34.99 32.02
CA SER A 54 -7.22 -35.16 30.65
C SER A 54 -7.96 -33.91 30.20
N SER A 55 -7.22 -32.83 29.94
CA SER A 55 -7.69 -31.81 29.04
C SER A 55 -6.72 -31.73 27.87
N ALA A 56 -7.08 -32.41 26.79
CA ALA A 56 -6.48 -32.16 25.50
C ALA A 56 -6.52 -30.65 25.22
N PRO A 57 -5.43 -30.02 24.78
CA PRO A 57 -5.45 -28.60 24.45
C PRO A 57 -6.52 -28.37 23.40
N THR A 58 -7.44 -27.47 23.72
CA THR A 58 -8.51 -27.06 22.81
C THR A 58 -7.88 -26.66 21.47
N THR A 59 -8.15 -27.39 20.43
CA THR A 59 -7.58 -27.28 19.07
C THR A 59 -7.70 -25.89 18.45
N LEU A 60 -8.41 -24.97 19.07
CA LEU A 60 -8.56 -23.57 18.65
C LEU A 60 -7.33 -22.68 18.97
N SER A 61 -6.44 -23.08 19.85
CA SER A 61 -5.33 -22.22 20.28
C SER A 61 -4.08 -22.28 19.35
N VAL A 62 -3.91 -23.34 18.60
CA VAL A 62 -2.75 -23.53 17.72
C VAL A 62 -2.97 -22.95 16.31
N GLU A 63 -4.21 -22.87 15.85
CA GLU A 63 -4.54 -22.36 14.49
C GLU A 63 -4.43 -20.83 14.36
N GLN A 64 -4.35 -20.09 15.45
CA GLN A 64 -4.40 -18.61 15.46
C GLN A 64 -3.09 -17.94 15.85
N ALA A 65 -2.01 -18.68 16.10
CA ALA A 65 -0.73 -18.11 16.46
C ALA A 65 -0.11 -17.37 15.25
N LEU A 66 0.22 -16.08 15.43
CA LEU A 66 1.04 -15.34 14.47
C LEU A 66 2.50 -15.74 14.61
N LEU A 67 3.18 -15.83 13.48
CA LEU A 67 4.58 -16.27 13.38
C LEU A 67 5.54 -15.07 13.45
N ARG A 68 6.78 -15.39 13.83
CA ARG A 68 7.93 -14.51 13.67
C ARG A 68 8.54 -14.69 12.28
N HIS A 69 9.29 -13.71 11.80
CA HIS A 69 10.00 -13.78 10.54
C HIS A 69 10.88 -15.04 10.41
N GLU A 70 11.58 -15.43 11.48
CA GLU A 70 12.47 -16.59 11.54
C GLU A 70 11.73 -17.94 11.43
N GLU A 71 10.43 -17.97 11.79
CA GLU A 71 9.56 -19.15 11.73
C GLU A 71 8.90 -19.35 10.37
N LEU A 72 9.07 -18.39 9.45
CA LEU A 72 8.50 -18.46 8.12
C LEU A 72 9.20 -19.52 7.25
N PRO A 73 8.46 -20.19 6.36
CA PRO A 73 9.06 -21.01 5.30
C PRO A 73 10.06 -20.18 4.50
N GLU A 74 11.13 -20.84 4.01
CA GLU A 74 12.23 -20.18 3.30
C GLU A 74 11.74 -19.33 2.11
N TRP A 75 10.80 -19.88 1.32
CA TRP A 75 10.24 -19.17 0.16
C TRP A 75 9.56 -17.84 0.55
N PHE A 76 8.87 -17.81 1.70
CA PHE A 76 8.16 -16.60 2.14
C PHE A 76 9.10 -15.62 2.82
N ARG A 77 10.03 -16.12 3.63
CA ARG A 77 11.06 -15.32 4.29
C ARG A 77 11.93 -14.52 3.32
N GLN A 78 12.21 -15.08 2.13
CA GLN A 78 12.96 -14.39 1.07
C GLN A 78 12.17 -13.30 0.34
N ARG A 79 10.85 -13.23 0.54
CA ARG A 79 9.93 -12.32 -0.16
C ARG A 79 9.39 -11.20 0.71
N VAL A 80 9.61 -11.25 2.01
CA VAL A 80 9.14 -10.23 2.95
C VAL A 80 10.31 -9.51 3.60
N ALA A 81 10.08 -8.27 4.03
CA ALA A 81 11.13 -7.43 4.59
C ALA A 81 11.59 -7.96 5.95
N PRO A 82 12.90 -8.27 6.14
CA PRO A 82 13.41 -8.83 7.39
C PRO A 82 13.32 -7.88 8.58
N ILE A 83 13.02 -6.61 8.34
CA ILE A 83 12.87 -5.60 9.38
C ILE A 83 11.57 -5.78 10.18
N ILE A 84 10.53 -6.33 9.56
CA ILE A 84 9.31 -6.73 10.25
C ILE A 84 9.55 -8.10 10.86
N VAL A 85 9.54 -8.19 12.18
CA VAL A 85 9.94 -9.38 12.92
C VAL A 85 8.75 -10.21 13.38
N LEU A 86 7.60 -9.58 13.62
CA LEU A 86 6.43 -10.20 14.25
C LEU A 86 5.17 -10.05 13.38
N GLY A 87 4.17 -10.86 13.69
CA GLY A 87 2.82 -10.65 13.19
C GLY A 87 2.48 -11.34 11.88
N TYR A 88 3.30 -12.28 11.43
CA TYR A 88 3.05 -13.01 10.19
C TYR A 88 1.97 -14.08 10.37
N ARG A 89 1.07 -14.18 9.41
CA ARG A 89 0.11 -15.29 9.34
C ARG A 89 0.80 -16.56 8.83
N PRO A 90 0.42 -17.75 9.34
CA PRO A 90 0.90 -19.01 8.80
C PRO A 90 0.61 -19.12 7.30
N THR A 91 1.52 -19.77 6.56
CA THR A 91 1.36 -20.07 5.14
C THR A 91 0.57 -21.35 4.92
N ASP A 92 0.19 -21.61 3.68
CA ASP A 92 -0.44 -22.88 3.25
C ASP A 92 -1.75 -23.22 3.98
N ARG A 93 -2.49 -22.17 4.40
CA ARG A 93 -3.81 -22.33 5.01
C ARG A 93 -4.92 -22.17 3.96
N PRO A 94 -6.12 -22.75 4.20
CA PRO A 94 -7.27 -22.52 3.33
C PRO A 94 -7.61 -21.03 3.21
N LYS A 95 -8.13 -20.59 2.08
CA LYS A 95 -8.51 -19.18 1.83
C LYS A 95 -9.44 -18.63 2.92
N LEU A 96 -10.34 -19.47 3.46
CA LEU A 96 -11.25 -19.10 4.56
C LEU A 96 -10.48 -18.69 5.83
N TYR A 97 -9.30 -19.24 6.10
CA TYR A 97 -8.46 -18.80 7.22
C TYR A 97 -8.05 -17.33 7.03
N TYR A 98 -7.59 -16.95 5.84
CA TYR A 98 -7.15 -15.57 5.57
C TYR A 98 -8.31 -14.58 5.60
N THR A 99 -9.48 -14.93 5.08
CA THR A 99 -10.66 -14.06 5.19
C THR A 99 -11.13 -13.87 6.63
N ARG A 100 -11.06 -14.90 7.47
CA ARG A 100 -11.34 -14.77 8.92
C ARG A 100 -10.29 -13.92 9.64
N SER A 101 -9.02 -13.99 9.20
CA SER A 101 -7.93 -13.19 9.78
C SER A 101 -8.06 -11.68 9.52
N LEU A 102 -8.99 -11.23 8.68
CA LEU A 102 -9.35 -9.82 8.55
C LEU A 102 -9.81 -9.20 9.88
N PHE A 103 -10.45 -10.01 10.70
CA PHE A 103 -11.04 -9.55 11.97
C PHE A 103 -10.20 -9.95 13.18
N TRP A 104 -9.56 -11.12 13.13
CA TRP A 104 -8.76 -11.63 14.24
C TRP A 104 -7.90 -12.84 13.85
N PRO A 105 -6.63 -12.95 14.31
CA PRO A 105 -5.84 -11.94 15.03
C PRO A 105 -5.36 -10.82 14.09
N ILE A 106 -5.09 -9.62 14.66
CA ILE A 106 -4.49 -8.51 13.90
C ILE A 106 -3.06 -8.92 13.54
N SER A 107 -2.78 -9.01 12.24
CA SER A 107 -1.49 -9.35 11.66
C SER A 107 -0.75 -8.10 11.16
N ASN A 108 0.50 -8.25 10.78
CA ASN A 108 1.29 -7.18 10.13
C ASN A 108 0.69 -6.71 8.79
N GLU A 109 -0.21 -7.51 8.17
CA GLU A 109 -0.88 -7.19 6.92
C GLU A 109 -2.29 -6.61 7.10
N SER A 110 -2.85 -6.67 8.32
CA SER A 110 -4.26 -6.28 8.55
C SER A 110 -4.56 -4.83 8.13
N VAL A 111 -3.67 -3.89 8.46
CA VAL A 111 -3.84 -2.47 8.09
C VAL A 111 -3.74 -2.30 6.57
N ASN A 112 -2.83 -3.03 5.90
CA ASN A 112 -2.68 -3.00 4.45
C ASN A 112 -3.96 -3.46 3.76
N VAL A 113 -4.53 -4.58 4.20
CA VAL A 113 -5.79 -5.11 3.65
C VAL A 113 -6.94 -4.13 3.85
N TRP A 114 -7.12 -3.59 5.06
CA TRP A 114 -8.24 -2.70 5.34
C TRP A 114 -8.13 -1.35 4.64
N THR A 115 -6.95 -0.73 4.61
CA THR A 115 -6.77 0.58 3.96
C THR A 115 -7.05 0.51 2.46
N HIS A 116 -6.47 -0.48 1.78
CA HIS A 116 -6.69 -0.64 0.35
C HIS A 116 -8.03 -1.31 0.01
N GLY A 117 -8.52 -2.24 0.84
CA GLY A 117 -9.83 -2.85 0.64
C GLY A 117 -10.97 -1.83 0.71
N LEU A 118 -10.99 -1.01 1.75
CA LEU A 118 -11.97 0.07 1.88
C LEU A 118 -11.77 1.14 0.80
N GLY A 119 -10.51 1.51 0.52
CA GLY A 119 -10.18 2.45 -0.54
C GLY A 119 -10.69 1.99 -1.91
N GLY A 120 -10.49 0.72 -2.24
CA GLY A 120 -11.00 0.13 -3.47
C GLY A 120 -12.53 0.13 -3.56
N CYS A 121 -13.22 -0.16 -2.45
CA CYS A 121 -14.69 -0.07 -2.40
C CYS A 121 -15.19 1.38 -2.60
N VAL A 122 -14.51 2.38 -2.02
CA VAL A 122 -14.85 3.79 -2.21
C VAL A 122 -14.73 4.17 -3.69
N PHE A 123 -13.61 3.87 -4.34
CA PHE A 123 -13.41 4.16 -5.76
C PHE A 123 -14.37 3.38 -6.67
N LEU A 124 -14.70 2.14 -6.33
CA LEU A 124 -15.69 1.38 -7.09
C LEU A 124 -17.07 2.01 -7.01
N ALA A 125 -17.48 2.51 -5.84
CA ALA A 125 -18.74 3.21 -5.66
C ALA A 125 -18.76 4.56 -6.42
N GLN A 126 -17.63 5.30 -6.43
CA GLN A 126 -17.48 6.52 -7.19
C GLN A 126 -17.59 6.24 -8.70
N ALA A 127 -16.84 5.26 -9.22
CA ALA A 127 -16.89 4.87 -10.63
C ALA A 127 -18.31 4.44 -11.10
N ALA A 128 -19.05 3.75 -10.23
CA ALA A 128 -20.41 3.31 -10.53
C ALA A 128 -21.43 4.47 -10.56
N ALA A 129 -21.15 5.56 -9.86
CA ALA A 129 -22.02 6.74 -9.82
C ALA A 129 -21.58 7.85 -10.79
N GLU A 130 -20.41 7.70 -11.43
CA GLU A 130 -19.81 8.71 -12.28
C GLU A 130 -20.42 8.73 -13.67
N THR A 131 -20.59 9.94 -14.22
CA THR A 131 -21.13 10.16 -15.59
C THR A 131 -20.06 10.64 -16.56
N ASP A 132 -18.98 11.28 -16.08
CA ASP A 132 -17.85 11.66 -16.91
C ASP A 132 -17.00 10.42 -17.24
N PRO A 133 -16.84 10.03 -18.51
CA PRO A 133 -16.17 8.80 -18.89
C PRO A 133 -14.69 8.78 -18.50
N TRP A 134 -14.01 9.92 -18.48
CA TRP A 134 -12.61 10.02 -18.12
C TRP A 134 -12.39 9.86 -16.61
N LEU A 135 -13.29 10.47 -15.84
CA LEU A 135 -13.25 10.32 -14.38
C LEU A 135 -13.67 8.91 -13.97
N MET A 136 -14.69 8.34 -14.63
CA MET A 136 -15.10 6.95 -14.40
C MET A 136 -13.94 5.95 -14.66
N VAL A 137 -13.19 6.14 -15.75
CA VAL A 137 -12.02 5.29 -16.07
C VAL A 137 -10.92 5.45 -15.02
N TYR A 138 -10.67 6.67 -14.54
CA TYR A 138 -9.73 6.94 -13.45
C TYR A 138 -10.15 6.22 -12.16
N GLU A 139 -11.39 6.39 -11.74
CA GLU A 139 -11.92 5.79 -10.50
C GLU A 139 -11.95 4.26 -10.58
N ALA A 140 -12.29 3.70 -11.75
CA ALA A 140 -12.22 2.26 -11.98
C ALA A 140 -10.80 1.71 -11.92
N ALA A 141 -9.81 2.43 -12.47
CA ALA A 141 -8.40 2.06 -12.37
C ALA A 141 -7.89 2.13 -10.93
N ALA A 142 -8.30 3.15 -10.17
CA ALA A 142 -7.99 3.27 -8.75
C ALA A 142 -8.63 2.12 -7.95
N ALA A 143 -9.91 1.81 -8.18
CA ALA A 143 -10.58 0.68 -7.56
C ALA A 143 -9.84 -0.64 -7.84
N LEU A 144 -9.47 -0.89 -9.09
CA LEU A 144 -8.70 -2.07 -9.48
C LEU A 144 -7.37 -2.15 -8.73
N CYS A 145 -6.59 -1.07 -8.71
CA CYS A 145 -5.29 -1.02 -8.06
C CYS A 145 -5.42 -1.33 -6.56
N PHE A 146 -6.31 -0.67 -5.84
CA PHE A 146 -6.49 -0.87 -4.40
C PHE A 146 -7.06 -2.25 -4.07
N LEU A 147 -8.00 -2.78 -4.84
CA LEU A 147 -8.57 -4.12 -4.60
C LEU A 147 -7.56 -5.24 -4.90
N VAL A 148 -6.76 -5.11 -5.96
CA VAL A 148 -5.68 -6.07 -6.26
C VAL A 148 -4.64 -6.06 -5.14
N SER A 149 -4.24 -4.88 -4.67
CA SER A 149 -3.31 -4.75 -3.55
C SER A 149 -3.88 -5.35 -2.25
N ALA A 150 -5.11 -5.03 -1.88
CA ALA A 150 -5.77 -5.65 -0.73
C ALA A 150 -5.84 -7.18 -0.85
N THR A 151 -6.11 -7.70 -2.06
CA THR A 151 -6.12 -9.14 -2.33
C THR A 151 -4.74 -9.76 -2.19
N ASN A 152 -3.69 -9.09 -2.66
CA ASN A 152 -2.31 -9.52 -2.48
C ASN A 152 -1.96 -9.62 -1.00
N HIS A 153 -2.21 -8.58 -0.22
CA HIS A 153 -1.98 -8.58 1.22
C HIS A 153 -2.83 -9.61 1.97
N LEU A 154 -4.03 -9.91 1.50
CA LEU A 154 -4.92 -10.89 2.13
C LEU A 154 -4.50 -12.33 1.82
N LEU A 155 -4.32 -12.66 0.55
CA LEU A 155 -4.19 -14.03 0.04
C LEU A 155 -2.76 -14.42 -0.34
N GLY A 156 -1.81 -13.48 -0.39
CA GLY A 156 -0.41 -13.76 -0.74
C GLY A 156 0.19 -14.93 0.04
N PRO A 157 0.05 -15.02 1.36
CA PRO A 157 0.62 -16.13 2.15
C PRO A 157 0.03 -17.52 1.87
N THR A 158 -1.02 -17.63 1.02
CA THR A 158 -1.68 -18.91 0.71
C THR A 158 -0.72 -19.93 0.09
N SER A 159 0.16 -19.49 -0.81
CA SER A 159 1.21 -20.31 -1.43
C SER A 159 2.22 -19.43 -2.14
N GLU A 160 3.42 -19.97 -2.40
CA GLU A 160 4.48 -19.30 -3.15
C GLU A 160 3.99 -18.78 -4.52
N THR A 161 3.32 -19.63 -5.27
CA THR A 161 2.78 -19.25 -6.60
C THR A 161 1.72 -18.15 -6.49
N THR A 162 0.86 -18.19 -5.47
CA THR A 162 -0.16 -17.16 -5.24
C THR A 162 0.49 -15.84 -4.88
N TYR A 163 1.48 -15.85 -3.98
CA TYR A 163 2.23 -14.67 -3.60
C TYR A 163 2.86 -13.98 -4.82
N ASP A 164 3.62 -14.74 -5.62
CA ASP A 164 4.33 -14.19 -6.77
C ASP A 164 3.38 -13.63 -7.85
N ARG A 165 2.24 -14.30 -8.09
CA ARG A 165 1.23 -13.83 -9.05
C ARG A 165 0.52 -12.56 -8.58
N LEU A 166 0.06 -12.54 -7.32
CA LEU A 166 -0.65 -11.39 -6.76
C LEU A 166 0.26 -10.19 -6.60
N THR A 167 1.51 -10.37 -6.17
CA THR A 167 2.48 -9.28 -6.04
C THR A 167 2.80 -8.65 -7.41
N ARG A 168 2.93 -9.47 -8.47
CA ARG A 168 3.12 -8.95 -9.83
C ARG A 168 1.89 -8.21 -10.35
N ALA A 169 0.69 -8.75 -10.07
CA ALA A 169 -0.56 -8.07 -10.42
C ALA A 169 -0.73 -6.73 -9.71
N ASP A 170 -0.36 -6.68 -8.43
CA ASP A 170 -0.37 -5.46 -7.61
C ASP A 170 0.53 -4.37 -8.22
N TYR A 171 1.79 -4.70 -8.53
CA TYR A 171 2.70 -3.76 -9.17
C TYR A 171 2.27 -3.37 -10.60
N ALA A 172 1.68 -4.29 -11.36
CA ALA A 172 1.13 -3.99 -12.67
C ALA A 172 -0.03 -2.98 -12.58
N ALA A 173 -0.89 -3.14 -11.58
CA ALA A 173 -2.01 -2.23 -11.34
C ALA A 173 -1.55 -0.80 -10.97
N ILE A 174 -0.38 -0.64 -10.32
CA ILE A 174 0.20 0.68 -10.06
C ILE A 174 0.56 1.39 -11.39
N PHE A 175 1.17 0.71 -12.35
CA PHE A 175 1.48 1.32 -13.66
C PHE A 175 0.22 1.71 -14.41
N LEU A 176 -0.82 0.86 -14.37
CA LEU A 176 -2.11 1.19 -14.96
C LEU A 176 -2.71 2.44 -14.31
N LEU A 177 -2.73 2.52 -12.97
CA LEU A 177 -3.27 3.68 -12.28
C LEU A 177 -2.49 4.96 -12.60
N ILE A 178 -1.15 4.92 -12.59
CA ILE A 178 -0.31 6.08 -12.94
C ILE A 178 -0.65 6.58 -14.35
N GLY A 179 -0.66 5.69 -15.34
CA GLY A 179 -0.95 6.08 -16.73
C GLY A 179 -2.39 6.58 -16.90
N VAL A 180 -3.37 5.86 -16.35
CA VAL A 180 -4.79 6.24 -16.45
C VAL A 180 -5.05 7.56 -15.72
N SER A 181 -4.38 7.86 -14.62
CA SER A 181 -4.54 9.12 -13.90
C SER A 181 -4.14 10.37 -14.73
N ALA A 182 -3.27 10.21 -15.72
CA ALA A 182 -2.86 11.29 -16.62
C ALA A 182 -3.87 11.56 -17.76
N LEU A 183 -4.68 10.57 -18.16
CA LEU A 183 -5.55 10.69 -19.32
C LEU A 183 -6.58 11.82 -19.19
N PRO A 184 -7.32 11.97 -18.08
CA PRO A 184 -8.24 13.09 -17.90
C PRO A 184 -7.54 14.45 -17.98
N TRP A 185 -6.31 14.54 -17.48
CA TRP A 185 -5.53 15.78 -17.55
C TRP A 185 -5.18 16.16 -18.99
N PHE A 186 -4.86 15.19 -19.86
CA PHE A 186 -4.64 15.50 -21.28
C PHE A 186 -5.91 16.02 -21.95
N THR A 187 -7.09 15.57 -21.55
CA THR A 187 -8.35 16.10 -22.09
C THR A 187 -8.63 17.53 -21.63
N VAL A 188 -8.16 17.91 -20.44
CA VAL A 188 -8.24 19.29 -19.95
C VAL A 188 -7.18 20.18 -20.59
N GLU A 189 -5.92 19.75 -20.56
CA GLU A 189 -4.79 20.61 -20.98
C GLU A 189 -4.67 20.76 -22.50
N LEU A 190 -5.08 19.75 -23.24
CA LEU A 190 -5.00 19.72 -24.72
C LEU A 190 -6.38 19.87 -25.39
N HIS A 191 -7.34 20.47 -24.68
CA HIS A 191 -8.71 20.59 -25.15
C HIS A 191 -8.83 21.20 -26.56
N CYS A 192 -8.05 22.25 -26.85
CA CYS A 192 -8.05 22.91 -28.15
C CYS A 192 -7.12 22.25 -29.20
N HIS A 193 -6.51 21.12 -28.87
CA HIS A 193 -5.56 20.41 -29.74
C HIS A 193 -5.90 18.92 -29.84
N PRO A 194 -7.00 18.53 -30.49
CA PRO A 194 -7.54 17.16 -30.44
C PRO A 194 -6.57 16.10 -30.97
N GLU A 195 -5.71 16.43 -31.95
CA GLU A 195 -4.69 15.50 -32.46
C GLU A 195 -3.58 15.23 -31.42
N LEU A 196 -3.11 16.27 -30.75
CA LEU A 196 -2.12 16.12 -29.66
C LEU A 196 -2.72 15.42 -28.46
N GLN A 197 -3.97 15.72 -28.13
CA GLN A 197 -4.72 15.03 -27.09
C GLN A 197 -4.82 13.53 -27.37
N ALA A 198 -5.25 13.16 -28.57
CA ALA A 198 -5.35 11.75 -28.96
C ALA A 198 -3.98 11.05 -28.91
N ALA A 199 -2.92 11.71 -29.42
CA ALA A 199 -1.57 11.17 -29.37
C ALA A 199 -1.08 10.96 -27.93
N ALA A 200 -1.31 11.93 -27.03
CA ALA A 200 -0.94 11.84 -25.62
C ALA A 200 -1.69 10.72 -24.90
N VAL A 201 -3.00 10.63 -25.08
CA VAL A 201 -3.84 9.57 -24.51
C VAL A 201 -3.41 8.20 -24.99
N CYS A 202 -3.27 8.01 -26.33
CA CYS A 202 -2.89 6.72 -26.90
C CYS A 202 -1.48 6.28 -26.48
N SER A 203 -0.47 7.20 -26.54
CA SER A 203 0.91 6.87 -26.18
C SER A 203 1.06 6.54 -24.70
N THR A 204 0.42 7.32 -23.81
CA THR A 204 0.48 7.07 -22.36
C THR A 204 -0.28 5.80 -22.00
N GLY A 205 -1.46 5.58 -22.56
CA GLY A 205 -2.22 4.35 -22.37
C GLY A 205 -1.46 3.11 -22.84
N PHE A 206 -0.85 3.17 -24.03
CA PHE A 206 0.02 2.09 -24.53
C PHE A 206 1.20 1.84 -23.62
N LEU A 207 1.91 2.88 -23.17
CA LEU A 207 3.06 2.74 -22.29
C LEU A 207 2.66 2.14 -20.92
N ALA A 208 1.52 2.57 -20.35
CA ALA A 208 1.00 2.01 -19.11
C ALA A 208 0.71 0.50 -19.23
N LEU A 209 0.05 0.09 -20.33
CA LEU A 209 -0.22 -1.32 -20.62
C LEU A 209 1.05 -2.12 -20.83
N LEU A 210 2.02 -1.58 -21.57
CA LEU A 210 3.31 -2.22 -21.79
C LEU A 210 4.08 -2.42 -20.49
N LEU A 211 4.18 -1.39 -19.65
CA LEU A 211 4.85 -1.47 -18.36
C LEU A 211 4.15 -2.45 -17.40
N ALA A 212 2.82 -2.43 -17.36
CA ALA A 212 2.03 -3.38 -16.59
C ALA A 212 2.27 -4.83 -17.05
N TRP A 213 2.27 -5.06 -18.36
CA TRP A 213 2.56 -6.38 -18.94
C TRP A 213 3.98 -6.85 -18.63
N LEU A 214 4.99 -5.98 -18.78
CA LEU A 214 6.38 -6.30 -18.45
C LEU A 214 6.51 -6.73 -16.99
N VAL A 215 5.90 -5.98 -16.06
CA VAL A 215 5.95 -6.30 -14.64
C VAL A 215 5.20 -7.59 -14.31
N ALA A 216 4.04 -7.82 -14.91
CA ALA A 216 3.26 -9.03 -14.71
C ALA A 216 4.01 -10.29 -15.17
N THR A 217 4.91 -10.18 -16.14
CA THR A 217 5.67 -11.30 -16.72
C THR A 217 7.07 -11.49 -16.11
N GLN A 218 7.64 -10.47 -15.45
CA GLN A 218 9.02 -10.50 -14.94
C GLN A 218 9.09 -10.83 -13.44
N GLU A 219 9.54 -12.03 -13.09
CA GLU A 219 9.62 -12.49 -11.69
C GLU A 219 10.59 -11.68 -10.82
N TRP A 220 11.70 -11.21 -11.38
CA TRP A 220 12.70 -10.46 -10.63
C TRP A 220 12.18 -9.12 -10.08
N PHE A 221 11.15 -8.56 -10.70
CA PHE A 221 10.57 -7.29 -10.29
C PHE A 221 9.79 -7.40 -8.95
N SER A 222 9.20 -8.56 -8.67
CA SER A 222 8.43 -8.79 -7.46
C SER A 222 9.27 -9.15 -6.23
N ARG A 223 10.55 -9.48 -6.40
CA ARG A 223 11.41 -9.89 -5.28
C ARG A 223 11.72 -8.74 -4.35
N ASP A 224 11.55 -8.94 -3.04
CA ASP A 224 11.86 -7.92 -2.03
C ASP A 224 13.34 -7.88 -1.69
N THR A 225 14.12 -7.44 -2.66
CA THR A 225 15.55 -7.15 -2.51
C THR A 225 15.78 -5.64 -2.52
N PRO A 226 16.86 -5.12 -1.91
CA PRO A 226 17.20 -3.70 -1.96
C PRO A 226 17.27 -3.16 -3.40
N ARG A 227 17.82 -3.96 -4.33
CA ARG A 227 17.86 -3.63 -5.76
C ARG A 227 16.46 -3.61 -6.38
N GLY A 228 15.62 -4.61 -6.09
CA GLY A 228 14.24 -4.68 -6.58
C GLY A 228 13.41 -3.49 -6.07
N LYS A 229 13.53 -3.16 -4.77
CA LYS A 229 12.89 -1.99 -4.18
C LYS A 229 13.32 -0.69 -4.86
N PHE A 230 14.61 -0.50 -5.09
CA PHE A 230 15.14 0.68 -5.80
C PHE A 230 14.58 0.77 -7.23
N VAL A 231 14.58 -0.34 -7.97
CA VAL A 231 14.07 -0.36 -9.36
C VAL A 231 12.58 -0.03 -9.38
N ARG A 232 11.78 -0.57 -8.46
CA ARG A 232 10.34 -0.25 -8.36
C ARG A 232 10.12 1.24 -8.09
N VAL A 233 10.80 1.80 -7.08
CA VAL A 233 10.70 3.22 -6.73
C VAL A 233 11.10 4.10 -7.93
N ALA A 234 12.21 3.76 -8.60
CA ALA A 234 12.68 4.49 -9.78
C ALA A 234 11.69 4.38 -10.96
N ALA A 235 11.16 3.19 -11.22
CA ALA A 235 10.24 2.95 -12.33
C ALA A 235 8.89 3.66 -12.13
N PHE A 236 8.26 3.51 -10.96
CA PHE A 236 7.01 4.19 -10.64
C PHE A 236 7.19 5.72 -10.60
N GLY A 237 8.26 6.18 -9.94
CA GLY A 237 8.56 7.60 -9.83
C GLY A 237 8.87 8.25 -11.17
N SER A 238 9.68 7.63 -12.03
CA SER A 238 10.01 8.16 -13.35
C SER A 238 8.79 8.19 -14.28
N PHE A 239 7.97 7.13 -14.27
CA PHE A 239 6.75 7.11 -15.07
C PHE A 239 5.74 8.19 -14.62
N GLY A 240 5.53 8.32 -13.29
CA GLY A 240 4.68 9.38 -12.73
C GLY A 240 5.19 10.79 -13.07
N LEU A 241 6.51 11.03 -12.96
CA LEU A 241 7.12 12.30 -13.35
C LEU A 241 6.98 12.58 -14.86
N THR A 242 7.11 11.55 -15.70
CA THR A 242 6.93 11.70 -17.16
C THR A 242 5.50 12.13 -17.47
N CYS A 243 4.49 11.47 -16.85
CA CYS A 243 3.08 11.84 -17.02
C CYS A 243 2.81 13.28 -16.55
N THR A 244 3.38 13.69 -15.40
CA THR A 244 3.22 15.04 -14.87
C THR A 244 3.96 16.09 -15.71
N ALA A 245 5.19 15.78 -16.16
CA ALA A 245 5.99 16.68 -16.98
C ALA A 245 5.37 16.94 -18.37
N PHE A 246 4.68 15.95 -18.93
CA PHE A 246 3.98 16.12 -20.20
C PHE A 246 2.88 17.18 -20.10
N GLY A 247 2.10 17.16 -18.99
CA GLY A 247 1.13 18.23 -18.72
C GLY A 247 1.78 19.60 -18.49
N GLY A 248 2.96 19.65 -17.85
CA GLY A 248 3.73 20.89 -17.68
C GLY A 248 4.36 21.40 -18.98
N ALA A 249 4.78 20.51 -19.87
CA ALA A 249 5.37 20.88 -21.17
C ALA A 249 4.39 21.62 -22.08
N SER A 250 3.10 21.34 -21.98
CA SER A 250 2.06 22.08 -22.70
C SER A 250 2.12 23.58 -22.43
N GLN A 251 2.49 23.99 -21.22
CA GLN A 251 2.67 25.39 -20.85
C GLN A 251 3.94 26.00 -21.43
N LEU A 252 5.05 25.25 -21.44
CA LEU A 252 6.31 25.70 -22.02
C LEU A 252 6.24 25.88 -23.54
N LEU A 253 5.34 25.14 -24.20
CA LEU A 253 5.08 25.22 -25.63
C LEU A 253 4.14 26.37 -26.02
N GLY A 254 3.76 27.25 -25.07
CA GLY A 254 2.95 28.44 -25.33
C GLY A 254 1.44 28.20 -25.35
N PHE A 255 0.97 27.01 -24.94
CA PHE A 255 -0.44 26.81 -24.63
C PHE A 255 -0.80 27.71 -23.44
N LYS A 256 -1.82 28.56 -23.58
CA LYS A 256 -2.19 29.58 -22.58
C LYS A 256 -2.28 29.00 -21.19
N ALA A 257 -1.83 29.79 -20.23
CA ALA A 257 -1.90 29.48 -18.79
C ALA A 257 -3.24 28.86 -18.41
N LYS A 258 -3.21 27.89 -17.52
CA LYS A 258 -4.32 27.04 -17.07
C LYS A 258 -5.52 27.89 -16.57
N PRO A 259 -6.47 28.29 -17.40
CA PRO A 259 -7.58 29.16 -16.99
C PRO A 259 -8.44 28.50 -15.88
N TYR A 260 -8.44 27.17 -15.81
CA TYR A 260 -9.10 26.44 -14.74
C TYR A 260 -8.46 26.63 -13.36
N LEU A 261 -7.16 27.00 -13.26
CA LEU A 261 -6.54 27.35 -11.97
C LEU A 261 -6.95 28.73 -11.47
N GLU A 262 -7.27 29.64 -12.38
CA GLU A 262 -7.80 30.97 -12.04
C GLU A 262 -9.27 30.90 -11.65
N ALA A 263 -10.04 30.04 -12.33
CA ALA A 263 -11.45 29.83 -12.06
C ALA A 263 -11.73 29.03 -10.78
N GLU A 264 -10.80 28.14 -10.39
CA GLU A 264 -10.90 27.32 -9.16
C GLU A 264 -9.67 27.51 -8.26
N PRO A 265 -9.69 28.49 -7.36
CA PRO A 265 -8.51 28.86 -6.54
C PRO A 265 -7.97 27.75 -5.63
N LEU A 266 -8.81 26.76 -5.27
CA LEU A 266 -8.39 25.64 -4.42
C LEU A 266 -7.64 24.56 -5.21
N LEU A 267 -7.74 24.57 -6.55
CA LEU A 267 -7.15 23.51 -7.37
C LEU A 267 -5.63 23.49 -7.31
N GLY A 268 -4.96 24.66 -7.32
CA GLY A 268 -3.50 24.74 -7.20
C GLY A 268 -2.98 24.17 -5.88
N PRO A 269 -3.45 24.63 -4.71
CA PRO A 269 -3.12 24.01 -3.44
C PRO A 269 -3.42 22.52 -3.33
N ALA A 270 -4.52 22.04 -3.90
CA ALA A 270 -4.88 20.63 -3.90
C ALA A 270 -3.92 19.79 -4.75
N LEU A 271 -3.51 20.25 -5.92
CA LEU A 271 -2.50 19.60 -6.76
C LEU A 271 -1.14 19.52 -6.07
N LEU A 272 -0.77 20.57 -5.33
CA LEU A 272 0.43 20.54 -4.49
C LEU A 272 0.28 19.47 -3.39
N ALA A 273 -0.87 19.38 -2.73
CA ALA A 273 -1.13 18.35 -1.73
C ALA A 273 -1.07 16.93 -2.32
N VAL A 274 -1.62 16.69 -3.52
CA VAL A 274 -1.47 15.42 -4.26
C VAL A 274 0.00 15.07 -4.42
N SER A 275 0.83 16.02 -4.86
CA SER A 275 2.27 15.83 -5.06
C SER A 275 2.99 15.53 -3.74
N VAL A 276 2.63 16.20 -2.65
CA VAL A 276 3.19 15.97 -1.31
C VAL A 276 2.83 14.57 -0.79
N PHE A 277 1.59 14.14 -0.95
CA PHE A 277 1.17 12.81 -0.51
C PHE A 277 1.83 11.69 -1.33
N TYR A 278 1.86 11.76 -2.66
CA TYR A 278 2.56 10.76 -3.46
C TYR A 278 4.07 10.76 -3.21
N GLY A 279 4.70 11.93 -3.15
CA GLY A 279 6.12 12.06 -2.81
C GLY A 279 6.43 11.54 -1.41
N GLY A 280 5.57 11.83 -0.43
CA GLY A 280 5.65 11.31 0.92
C GLY A 280 5.49 9.80 0.99
N ALA A 281 4.55 9.22 0.23
CA ALA A 281 4.38 7.78 0.11
C ALA A 281 5.65 7.09 -0.39
N ILE A 282 6.26 7.63 -1.46
CA ILE A 282 7.52 7.12 -2.00
C ILE A 282 8.65 7.25 -0.97
N ALA A 283 8.78 8.40 -0.30
CA ALA A 283 9.82 8.65 0.67
C ALA A 283 9.73 7.72 1.88
N ILE A 284 8.53 7.54 2.45
CA ILE A 284 8.27 6.63 3.57
C ILE A 284 8.57 5.19 3.17
N TYR A 285 8.04 4.73 2.03
CA TYR A 285 8.31 3.40 1.52
C TYR A 285 9.80 3.14 1.27
N ALA A 286 10.50 4.10 0.65
CA ALA A 286 11.92 3.99 0.36
C ALA A 286 12.78 3.95 1.62
N SER A 287 12.47 4.79 2.61
CA SER A 287 13.22 4.90 3.86
C SER A 287 13.01 3.73 4.83
N GLY A 288 11.83 3.08 4.79
CA GLY A 288 11.42 2.10 5.80
C GLY A 288 11.24 2.72 7.19
N TRP A 289 10.99 4.04 7.27
CA TRP A 289 10.68 4.70 8.53
C TRP A 289 9.18 4.53 8.86
N PRO A 290 8.80 4.20 10.11
CA PRO A 290 9.59 4.27 11.33
C PRO A 290 10.26 2.95 11.77
N GLU A 291 9.91 1.78 11.21
CA GLU A 291 10.33 0.47 11.70
C GLU A 291 11.85 0.24 11.63
N VAL A 292 12.56 0.87 10.71
CA VAL A 292 14.04 0.83 10.64
C VAL A 292 14.68 1.46 11.87
N ARG A 293 14.07 2.50 12.43
CA ARG A 293 14.57 3.18 13.64
C ARG A 293 14.10 2.53 14.94
N HIS A 294 12.92 1.90 14.89
CA HIS A 294 12.24 1.32 16.04
C HIS A 294 11.77 -0.12 15.73
N PRO A 295 12.71 -1.08 15.60
CA PRO A 295 12.37 -2.46 15.28
C PRO A 295 11.40 -3.06 16.31
N ARG A 296 10.47 -3.88 15.87
CA ARG A 296 9.41 -4.54 16.64
C ARG A 296 8.31 -3.64 17.21
N THR A 297 8.44 -2.33 17.10
CA THR A 297 7.43 -1.40 17.64
C THR A 297 6.26 -1.23 16.68
N PHE A 298 6.57 -1.19 15.38
CA PHE A 298 5.61 -0.90 14.31
C PHE A 298 5.27 -2.11 13.44
N ASP A 299 5.60 -3.32 13.88
CA ASP A 299 5.40 -4.54 13.10
C ASP A 299 3.92 -4.80 12.76
N LEU A 300 3.00 -4.54 13.67
CA LEU A 300 1.57 -4.75 13.46
C LEU A 300 0.85 -3.51 12.90
N VAL A 301 1.17 -2.32 13.45
CA VAL A 301 0.50 -1.07 13.09
C VAL A 301 1.52 0.06 13.01
N GLY A 302 1.43 0.86 11.97
CA GLY A 302 2.25 2.05 11.77
C GLY A 302 3.56 1.82 11.01
N ALA A 303 3.75 0.65 10.38
CA ALA A 303 4.91 0.39 9.52
C ALA A 303 4.90 1.30 8.28
N SER A 304 6.07 1.54 7.69
CA SER A 304 6.25 2.41 6.52
C SER A 304 5.35 2.03 5.34
N HIS A 305 5.15 0.74 5.11
CA HIS A 305 4.28 0.24 4.06
C HIS A 305 2.81 0.62 4.30
N GLN A 306 2.35 0.55 5.55
CA GLN A 306 0.99 0.95 5.93
C GLN A 306 0.78 2.47 5.76
N TRP A 307 1.75 3.28 6.13
CA TRP A 307 1.71 4.73 5.88
C TRP A 307 1.72 5.05 4.39
N MET A 308 2.51 4.32 3.61
CA MET A 308 2.50 4.46 2.14
C MET A 308 1.11 4.18 1.57
N HIS A 309 0.39 3.15 2.06
CA HIS A 309 -0.99 2.88 1.68
C HIS A 309 -1.96 4.04 1.99
N VAL A 310 -1.87 4.60 3.20
CA VAL A 310 -2.70 5.75 3.60
C VAL A 310 -2.42 6.97 2.72
N PHE A 311 -1.15 7.24 2.45
CA PHE A 311 -0.74 8.40 1.66
C PHE A 311 -1.16 8.26 0.19
N THR A 312 -0.99 7.08 -0.41
CA THR A 312 -1.43 6.84 -1.79
C THR A 312 -2.94 6.91 -1.94
N PHE A 313 -3.70 6.38 -0.97
CA PHE A 313 -5.15 6.49 -0.95
C PHE A 313 -5.60 7.95 -0.86
N THR A 314 -5.02 8.73 0.06
CA THR A 314 -5.32 10.15 0.22
C THR A 314 -4.98 10.93 -1.04
N ALA A 315 -3.81 10.68 -1.64
CA ALA A 315 -3.39 11.30 -2.90
C ALA A 315 -4.35 10.98 -4.04
N ALA A 316 -4.78 9.74 -4.16
CA ALA A 316 -5.72 9.32 -5.19
C ALA A 316 -7.10 9.98 -5.03
N LEU A 317 -7.64 10.07 -3.81
CA LEU A 317 -8.89 10.80 -3.55
C LEU A 317 -8.80 12.28 -3.95
N LEU A 318 -7.73 12.95 -3.53
CA LEU A 318 -7.48 14.34 -3.90
C LEU A 318 -7.30 14.52 -5.41
N SER A 319 -6.60 13.58 -6.07
CA SER A 319 -6.43 13.61 -7.53
C SER A 319 -7.76 13.49 -8.25
N GLY A 320 -8.64 12.57 -7.84
CA GLY A 320 -9.99 12.45 -8.39
C GLY A 320 -10.81 13.73 -8.23
N TRP A 321 -10.75 14.35 -7.04
CA TRP A 321 -11.38 15.66 -6.81
C TRP A 321 -10.80 16.74 -7.73
N CYS A 322 -9.47 16.82 -7.88
CA CYS A 322 -8.83 17.80 -8.77
C CYS A 322 -9.26 17.62 -10.23
N ILE A 323 -9.28 16.36 -10.70
CA ILE A 323 -9.72 16.05 -12.07
C ILE A 323 -11.16 16.50 -12.27
N ARG A 324 -12.07 16.16 -11.34
CA ARG A 324 -13.48 16.55 -11.38
C ARG A 324 -13.63 18.06 -11.48
N ARG A 325 -12.97 18.81 -10.58
CA ARG A 325 -13.07 20.27 -10.57
C ARG A 325 -12.51 20.91 -11.84
N ALA A 326 -11.36 20.43 -12.33
CA ALA A 326 -10.78 20.94 -13.57
C ALA A 326 -11.70 20.72 -14.77
N ARG A 327 -12.36 19.57 -14.87
CA ARG A 327 -13.29 19.25 -15.96
C ARG A 327 -14.60 20.04 -15.87
N GLU A 328 -15.17 20.20 -14.66
CA GLU A 328 -16.40 20.99 -14.46
C GLU A 328 -16.24 22.46 -14.89
N VAL A 329 -15.07 23.06 -14.69
CA VAL A 329 -14.84 24.46 -15.06
C VAL A 329 -14.29 24.64 -16.48
N GLN A 330 -13.76 23.58 -17.08
CA GLN A 330 -13.09 23.61 -18.38
C GLN A 330 -14.00 24.23 -19.46
N ASP A 331 -15.21 23.71 -19.60
CA ASP A 331 -16.15 24.12 -20.67
C ASP A 331 -16.63 25.59 -20.50
N SER A 332 -16.53 26.12 -19.27
CA SER A 332 -16.92 27.49 -18.95
C SER A 332 -15.79 28.52 -19.14
N VAL A 333 -14.52 28.09 -19.11
CA VAL A 333 -13.37 29.01 -19.11
C VAL A 333 -12.43 28.85 -20.31
N VAL A 334 -12.53 27.75 -21.05
CA VAL A 334 -11.68 27.49 -22.21
C VAL A 334 -12.48 27.65 -23.50
N SER A 335 -12.22 28.74 -24.26
CA SER A 335 -12.68 28.89 -25.63
C SER A 335 -11.53 28.58 -26.57
N CYS A 336 -11.73 27.63 -27.47
CA CYS A 336 -10.76 27.35 -28.52
C CYS A 336 -10.80 28.44 -29.60
N PRO A 337 -9.63 28.87 -30.12
CA PRO A 337 -9.52 29.87 -31.19
C PRO A 337 -10.06 29.36 -32.51
#